data_a5fd1ba681c85bf458c9213236d61e11
#
_entry.id   a5fd1ba681c85bf458c9213236d61e11
#
_cell.length_a   1.000
_cell.length_b   1.000
_cell.length_c   1.000
_cell.angle_alpha   90.00
_cell.angle_beta   90.00
_cell.angle_gamma   90.00
#
_symmetry.space_group_name_H-M   'P 1'
#
loop_
_entity.id
_entity.type
_entity.pdbx_description
1 polymer ?
#
loop_
_entity_poly.entity_id
_entity_poly.type
_entity_poly.pdbx_seq_one_letter_code
_entity_poly.pdbx_strand_id
1 'polypeptide(L)'
;MLELISEHACFGGTQRFYRHDSREIGLPMRFSVFIPEDTDGQHGGQARMPALFYLAGLTCNEETFMIKAGAQRVAAQAGLILIAPDTSPRGAGVAGEADSWDFGVGAGFYLDATQEPWSRHYRMYSYIHELRELVVKELPVDGARLGIFGHSMGGHGALTMALKRPDVFRSVSAFAPIAAPSKCPWGHKAFSGYLGDDRAAWAQYDASLLMADLKTPFPAGILIDQGLGDKFLAEQLYPEAFEEACRSAAQPLELRRHARYDHGYYFISTFMEDHIRFHARNLATV
;
A
#
# COMPACT_ATOMS: atom_id res chain seq x y z
N MET A 1 -0.41 -22.69 4.08
CA MET A 1 0.10 -23.21 2.77
C MET A 1 -0.27 -22.19 1.72
N LEU A 2 0.61 -21.89 0.74
CA LEU A 2 0.30 -20.99 -0.38
C LEU A 2 -0.48 -21.76 -1.45
N GLU A 3 -1.70 -21.32 -1.76
CA GLU A 3 -2.59 -21.93 -2.75
C GLU A 3 -2.71 -21.01 -3.96
N LEU A 4 -2.35 -21.49 -5.15
CA LEU A 4 -2.59 -20.79 -6.41
C LEU A 4 -4.06 -20.95 -6.82
N ILE A 5 -4.78 -19.84 -6.93
CA ILE A 5 -6.19 -19.81 -7.34
C ILE A 5 -6.32 -19.74 -8.85
N SER A 6 -5.57 -18.83 -9.47
CA SER A 6 -5.56 -18.66 -10.93
C SER A 6 -4.26 -18.04 -11.43
N GLU A 7 -3.98 -18.25 -12.71
CA GLU A 7 -2.79 -17.75 -13.40
C GLU A 7 -3.15 -17.31 -14.82
N HIS A 8 -2.60 -16.17 -15.24
CA HIS A 8 -2.86 -15.58 -16.56
C HIS A 8 -1.57 -15.02 -17.17
N ALA A 9 -1.28 -15.33 -18.42
CA ALA A 9 -0.20 -14.68 -19.16
C ALA A 9 -0.54 -13.20 -19.39
N CYS A 10 0.40 -12.31 -19.13
CA CYS A 10 0.17 -10.87 -19.17
C CYS A 10 1.48 -10.11 -19.42
N PHE A 11 1.58 -9.34 -20.52
CA PHE A 11 2.70 -8.44 -20.86
C PHE A 11 4.12 -9.04 -20.68
N GLY A 12 4.35 -10.26 -21.17
CA GLY A 12 5.63 -10.94 -20.97
C GLY A 12 5.92 -11.25 -19.52
N GLY A 13 4.92 -11.73 -18.82
CA GLY A 13 4.96 -12.15 -17.44
C GLY A 13 3.69 -12.92 -17.08
N THR A 14 3.54 -13.20 -15.79
CA THR A 14 2.43 -13.99 -15.29
C THR A 14 1.73 -13.26 -14.14
N GLN A 15 0.43 -13.02 -14.30
CA GLN A 15 -0.45 -12.53 -13.25
C GLN A 15 -1.01 -13.73 -12.49
N ARG A 16 -0.79 -13.79 -11.17
CA ARG A 16 -1.23 -14.87 -10.29
C ARG A 16 -2.10 -14.34 -9.17
N PHE A 17 -3.06 -15.16 -8.75
CA PHE A 17 -3.91 -14.91 -7.59
C PHE A 17 -3.71 -16.05 -6.60
N TYR A 18 -3.47 -15.70 -5.35
CA TYR A 18 -3.16 -16.64 -4.30
C TYR A 18 -4.09 -16.51 -3.10
N ARG A 19 -4.22 -17.61 -2.36
CA ARG A 19 -4.80 -17.66 -1.02
C ARG A 19 -3.81 -18.31 -0.07
N HIS A 20 -3.78 -17.83 1.16
CA HIS A 20 -3.05 -18.47 2.25
C HIS A 20 -3.75 -18.24 3.59
N ASP A 21 -3.52 -19.13 4.55
CA ASP A 21 -3.99 -18.95 5.91
C ASP A 21 -3.03 -17.99 6.63
N SER A 22 -3.52 -16.81 6.98
CA SER A 22 -2.74 -15.81 7.71
C SER A 22 -2.78 -16.10 9.21
N ARG A 23 -1.60 -16.06 9.83
CA ARG A 23 -1.47 -16.17 11.29
C ARG A 23 -1.90 -14.89 11.99
N GLU A 24 -1.55 -13.74 11.40
CA GLU A 24 -1.86 -12.42 11.95
C GLU A 24 -3.36 -12.12 11.91
N ILE A 25 -4.03 -12.48 10.82
CA ILE A 25 -5.46 -12.30 10.66
C ILE A 25 -6.26 -13.45 11.30
N GLY A 26 -5.69 -14.66 11.35
CA GLY A 26 -6.38 -15.86 11.80
C GLY A 26 -7.45 -16.39 10.84
N LEU A 27 -7.42 -15.96 9.60
CA LEU A 27 -8.35 -16.31 8.52
C LEU A 27 -7.60 -16.47 7.20
N PRO A 28 -8.19 -17.14 6.19
CA PRO A 28 -7.67 -17.13 4.83
C PRO A 28 -7.65 -15.70 4.25
N MET A 29 -6.51 -15.31 3.72
CA MET A 29 -6.33 -14.04 3.04
C MET A 29 -5.96 -14.26 1.58
N ARG A 30 -6.32 -13.29 0.73
CA ARG A 30 -5.99 -13.29 -0.71
C ARG A 30 -5.01 -12.20 -1.04
N PHE A 31 -4.20 -12.45 -2.03
CA PHE A 31 -3.33 -11.46 -2.65
C PHE A 31 -3.05 -11.82 -4.11
N SER A 32 -2.63 -10.85 -4.87
CA SER A 32 -2.26 -11.01 -6.27
C SER A 32 -0.81 -10.66 -6.49
N VAL A 33 -0.18 -11.32 -7.47
CA VAL A 33 1.22 -11.08 -7.83
C VAL A 33 1.35 -11.07 -9.34
N PHE A 34 2.03 -10.06 -9.89
CA PHE A 34 2.53 -10.08 -11.25
C PHE A 34 4.04 -10.36 -11.21
N ILE A 35 4.49 -11.37 -11.94
CA ILE A 35 5.88 -11.77 -12.04
C ILE A 35 6.32 -11.60 -13.50
N PRO A 36 7.26 -10.67 -13.83
CA PRO A 36 7.82 -10.56 -15.16
C PRO A 36 8.58 -11.83 -15.57
N GLU A 37 8.61 -12.15 -16.85
CA GLU A 37 9.56 -13.14 -17.39
C GLU A 37 10.97 -12.54 -17.41
N ASP A 38 11.96 -13.35 -17.07
CA ASP A 38 13.38 -12.98 -17.20
C ASP A 38 13.81 -13.20 -18.68
N THR A 39 13.32 -12.30 -19.56
CA THR A 39 13.54 -12.41 -21.01
C THR A 39 14.99 -12.16 -21.41
N ASP A 40 15.76 -11.45 -20.60
CA ASP A 40 17.11 -11.04 -20.93
C ASP A 40 18.19 -11.90 -20.27
N GLY A 41 17.76 -12.93 -19.49
CA GLY A 41 18.67 -13.78 -18.73
C GLY A 41 19.52 -13.01 -17.70
N GLN A 42 19.18 -11.74 -17.47
CA GLN A 42 19.93 -10.88 -16.54
C GLN A 42 19.87 -11.37 -15.11
N HIS A 43 18.87 -12.21 -14.83
CA HIS A 43 18.63 -12.77 -13.50
C HIS A 43 18.91 -14.27 -13.41
N GLY A 44 19.39 -14.91 -14.49
CA GLY A 44 19.96 -16.28 -14.46
C GLY A 44 19.00 -17.39 -14.01
N GLY A 45 17.72 -17.30 -14.32
CA GLY A 45 16.70 -18.34 -14.07
C GLY A 45 16.36 -18.66 -12.60
N GLN A 46 17.13 -18.13 -11.65
CA GLN A 46 16.92 -18.22 -10.19
C GLN A 46 17.13 -16.89 -9.46
N ALA A 47 17.44 -15.81 -10.15
CA ALA A 47 17.71 -14.54 -9.52
C ALA A 47 16.42 -13.91 -8.97
N ARG A 48 16.52 -13.41 -7.74
CA ARG A 48 15.43 -12.69 -7.08
C ARG A 48 15.29 -11.29 -7.65
N MET A 49 14.07 -10.88 -7.90
CA MET A 49 13.73 -9.58 -8.48
C MET A 49 13.22 -8.60 -7.40
N PRO A 50 13.48 -7.29 -7.57
CA PRO A 50 12.88 -6.29 -6.71
C PRO A 50 11.35 -6.34 -6.82
N ALA A 51 10.66 -5.96 -5.74
CA ALA A 51 9.21 -6.03 -5.71
C ALA A 51 8.57 -4.78 -5.12
N LEU A 52 7.36 -4.50 -5.61
CA LEU A 52 6.52 -3.40 -5.16
C LEU A 52 5.24 -3.92 -4.53
N PHE A 53 4.99 -3.52 -3.29
CA PHE A 53 3.71 -3.69 -2.65
C PHE A 53 2.79 -2.53 -3.02
N TYR A 54 1.62 -2.83 -3.56
CA TYR A 54 0.56 -1.86 -3.76
C TYR A 54 -0.56 -2.06 -2.75
N LEU A 55 -0.87 -1.01 -2.01
CA LEU A 55 -1.98 -0.99 -1.06
C LEU A 55 -3.17 -0.25 -1.68
N ALA A 56 -4.29 -0.94 -1.80
CA ALA A 56 -5.49 -0.38 -2.42
C ALA A 56 -6.29 0.50 -1.45
N GLY A 57 -7.16 1.35 -2.01
CA GLY A 57 -8.07 2.21 -1.28
C GLY A 57 -9.30 1.48 -0.74
N LEU A 58 -10.20 2.23 -0.09
CA LEU A 58 -11.47 1.75 0.45
C LEU A 58 -12.25 0.96 -0.60
N THR A 59 -12.92 -0.11 -0.17
CA THR A 59 -13.79 -1.00 -0.97
C THR A 59 -13.09 -1.87 -2.01
N CYS A 60 -11.79 -1.68 -2.22
CA CYS A 60 -11.00 -2.49 -3.14
C CYS A 60 -10.66 -3.87 -2.54
N ASN A 61 -10.14 -4.73 -3.42
CA ASN A 61 -9.57 -6.03 -3.07
C ASN A 61 -8.25 -6.25 -3.84
N GLU A 62 -7.69 -7.45 -3.75
CA GLU A 62 -6.44 -7.85 -4.39
C GLU A 62 -6.46 -7.79 -5.93
N GLU A 63 -7.64 -7.83 -6.56
CA GLU A 63 -7.80 -7.80 -8.02
C GLU A 63 -7.83 -6.37 -8.58
N THR A 64 -8.34 -5.43 -7.78
CA THR A 64 -8.72 -4.10 -8.26
C THR A 64 -7.56 -3.36 -8.94
N PHE A 65 -6.39 -3.34 -8.31
CA PHE A 65 -5.18 -2.72 -8.86
C PHE A 65 -4.72 -3.41 -10.14
N MET A 66 -4.61 -4.72 -10.10
CA MET A 66 -4.07 -5.50 -11.22
C MET A 66 -4.91 -5.36 -12.49
N ILE A 67 -6.23 -5.22 -12.33
CA ILE A 67 -7.15 -5.08 -13.47
C ILE A 67 -7.20 -3.64 -13.98
N LYS A 68 -7.14 -2.63 -13.09
CA LYS A 68 -7.51 -1.25 -13.43
C LYS A 68 -6.34 -0.28 -13.60
N ALA A 69 -5.18 -0.56 -13.00
CA ALA A 69 -4.09 0.41 -12.94
C ALA A 69 -3.17 0.44 -14.17
N GLY A 70 -3.15 -0.62 -14.97
CA GLY A 70 -2.27 -0.71 -16.16
C GLY A 70 -0.79 -0.84 -15.84
N ALA A 71 -0.43 -1.31 -14.64
CA ALA A 71 0.93 -1.30 -14.11
C ALA A 71 1.84 -2.39 -14.71
N GLN A 72 1.28 -3.53 -15.12
CA GLN A 72 2.03 -4.75 -15.46
C GLN A 72 3.01 -4.54 -16.62
N ARG A 73 2.62 -3.77 -17.65
CA ARG A 73 3.49 -3.52 -18.81
C ARG A 73 4.79 -2.83 -18.41
N VAL A 74 4.68 -1.76 -17.61
CA VAL A 74 5.85 -0.98 -17.17
C VAL A 74 6.64 -1.77 -16.14
N ALA A 75 5.98 -2.52 -15.26
CA ALA A 75 6.65 -3.40 -14.30
C ALA A 75 7.45 -4.50 -15.01
N ALA A 76 6.93 -5.09 -16.09
CA ALA A 76 7.66 -6.06 -16.92
C ALA A 76 8.92 -5.42 -17.53
N GLN A 77 8.80 -4.23 -18.10
CA GLN A 77 9.95 -3.49 -18.68
C GLN A 77 11.01 -3.12 -17.65
N ALA A 78 10.61 -2.93 -16.40
CA ALA A 78 11.49 -2.55 -15.30
C ALA A 78 12.00 -3.76 -14.48
N GLY A 79 11.60 -4.99 -14.80
CA GLY A 79 11.95 -6.18 -14.05
C GLY A 79 11.44 -6.17 -12.61
N LEU A 80 10.24 -5.61 -12.36
CA LEU A 80 9.65 -5.45 -11.04
C LEU A 80 8.48 -6.41 -10.82
N ILE A 81 8.49 -7.15 -9.73
CA ILE A 81 7.33 -7.90 -9.26
C ILE A 81 6.34 -6.92 -8.63
N LEU A 82 5.04 -7.07 -8.93
CA LEU A 82 3.97 -6.35 -8.26
C LEU A 82 3.21 -7.27 -7.32
N ILE A 83 2.91 -6.80 -6.11
CA ILE A 83 2.18 -7.55 -5.08
C ILE A 83 1.06 -6.66 -4.56
N ALA A 84 -0.19 -7.14 -4.61
CA ALA A 84 -1.34 -6.42 -4.08
C ALA A 84 -2.17 -7.33 -3.17
N PRO A 85 -2.20 -7.06 -1.86
CA PRO A 85 -3.05 -7.77 -0.91
C PRO A 85 -4.51 -7.29 -0.99
N ASP A 86 -5.43 -8.06 -0.40
CA ASP A 86 -6.75 -7.56 -0.05
C ASP A 86 -6.65 -6.43 0.99
N THR A 87 -7.67 -5.61 1.10
CA THR A 87 -7.69 -4.39 1.94
C THR A 87 -8.23 -4.61 3.35
N SER A 88 -8.75 -5.80 3.63
CA SER A 88 -9.23 -6.23 4.94
C SER A 88 -9.36 -7.75 5.02
N PRO A 89 -9.54 -8.33 6.20
CA PRO A 89 -10.17 -9.64 6.34
C PRO A 89 -11.53 -9.67 5.65
N ARG A 90 -11.95 -10.88 5.22
CA ARG A 90 -13.32 -11.11 4.75
C ARG A 90 -13.92 -12.30 5.46
N GLY A 91 -15.14 -12.12 5.98
CA GLY A 91 -15.84 -13.17 6.72
C GLY A 91 -15.25 -13.42 8.11
N ALA A 92 -14.82 -12.37 8.79
CA ALA A 92 -14.34 -12.45 10.16
C ALA A 92 -15.45 -12.79 11.17
N GLY A 93 -16.72 -12.65 10.77
CA GLY A 93 -17.87 -12.90 11.64
C GLY A 93 -18.06 -11.84 12.71
N VAL A 94 -17.42 -10.69 12.55
CA VAL A 94 -17.63 -9.55 13.44
C VAL A 94 -18.96 -8.90 13.11
N ALA A 95 -19.81 -8.73 14.12
CA ALA A 95 -21.11 -8.09 13.94
C ALA A 95 -20.92 -6.67 13.36
N GLY A 96 -21.62 -6.36 12.28
CA GLY A 96 -21.52 -5.06 11.61
C GLY A 96 -20.33 -4.88 10.67
N GLU A 97 -19.50 -5.91 10.43
CA GLU A 97 -18.31 -5.80 9.58
C GLU A 97 -18.62 -5.39 8.11
N ALA A 98 -19.83 -5.64 7.65
CA ALA A 98 -20.29 -5.30 6.30
C ALA A 98 -21.32 -4.16 6.23
N ASP A 99 -21.60 -3.49 7.36
CA ASP A 99 -22.66 -2.48 7.44
C ASP A 99 -22.26 -1.14 6.82
N SER A 100 -20.98 -0.90 6.65
CA SER A 100 -20.46 0.37 6.13
C SER A 100 -19.35 0.15 5.11
N TRP A 101 -19.36 0.94 4.04
CA TRP A 101 -18.34 0.86 2.99
C TRP A 101 -16.97 1.43 3.39
N ASP A 102 -16.92 2.26 4.43
CA ASP A 102 -15.73 2.96 4.92
C ASP A 102 -15.24 2.46 6.29
N PHE A 103 -15.76 1.31 6.76
CA PHE A 103 -15.36 0.66 8.01
C PHE A 103 -15.66 -0.84 7.95
N GLY A 104 -14.78 -1.69 8.45
CA GLY A 104 -14.93 -3.14 8.37
C GLY A 104 -14.42 -3.71 7.06
N VAL A 105 -15.26 -4.47 6.35
CA VAL A 105 -14.89 -5.15 5.10
C VAL A 105 -14.49 -4.15 4.02
N GLY A 106 -13.28 -4.32 3.46
CA GLY A 106 -12.72 -3.41 2.47
C GLY A 106 -12.16 -2.11 3.05
N ALA A 107 -12.04 -1.99 4.38
CA ALA A 107 -11.66 -0.76 5.08
C ALA A 107 -10.77 -1.03 6.32
N GLY A 108 -9.77 -1.88 6.19
CA GLY A 108 -8.86 -2.27 7.29
C GLY A 108 -7.82 -1.21 7.67
N PHE A 109 -7.74 -0.09 6.96
CA PHE A 109 -6.86 1.07 7.22
C PHE A 109 -5.38 0.74 7.46
N TYR A 110 -4.94 -0.46 7.13
CA TYR A 110 -3.56 -0.94 7.27
C TYR A 110 -2.97 -0.70 8.66
N LEU A 111 -3.80 -0.86 9.68
CA LEU A 111 -3.45 -0.79 11.10
C LEU A 111 -3.73 -2.13 11.80
N ASP A 112 -3.29 -2.26 13.05
CA ASP A 112 -3.65 -3.38 13.91
C ASP A 112 -4.66 -2.90 14.95
N ALA A 113 -5.89 -3.39 14.85
CA ALA A 113 -6.95 -3.04 15.78
C ALA A 113 -6.62 -3.53 17.20
N THR A 114 -6.95 -2.69 18.19
CA THR A 114 -6.77 -2.98 19.62
C THR A 114 -8.10 -3.13 20.36
N GLN A 115 -9.20 -2.72 19.72
CA GLN A 115 -10.52 -2.75 20.31
C GLN A 115 -11.29 -4.00 19.90
N GLU A 116 -11.96 -4.63 20.88
CA GLU A 116 -12.91 -5.71 20.58
C GLU A 116 -14.17 -5.15 19.91
N PRO A 117 -14.76 -5.88 18.97
CA PRO A 117 -14.41 -7.25 18.52
C PRO A 117 -13.40 -7.28 17.37
N TRP A 118 -12.81 -6.15 16.97
CA TRP A 118 -11.95 -6.01 15.79
C TRP A 118 -10.53 -6.55 15.99
N SER A 119 -9.99 -6.45 17.21
CA SER A 119 -8.59 -6.75 17.55
C SER A 119 -8.14 -8.16 17.14
N ARG A 120 -9.08 -9.10 17.06
CA ARG A 120 -8.79 -10.48 16.73
C ARG A 120 -8.38 -10.69 15.25
N HIS A 121 -9.01 -9.97 14.34
CA HIS A 121 -8.89 -10.23 12.90
C HIS A 121 -8.46 -9.02 12.07
N TYR A 122 -8.69 -7.80 12.54
CA TYR A 122 -8.36 -6.57 11.79
C TYR A 122 -6.95 -6.10 12.11
N ARG A 123 -5.94 -6.85 11.62
CA ARG A 123 -4.52 -6.65 11.91
C ARG A 123 -3.73 -6.48 10.60
N MET A 124 -4.17 -5.53 9.79
CA MET A 124 -3.65 -5.36 8.43
C MET A 124 -2.19 -4.86 8.40
N TYR A 125 -1.73 -4.12 9.41
CA TYR A 125 -0.33 -3.70 9.50
C TYR A 125 0.59 -4.93 9.66
N SER A 126 0.32 -5.76 10.65
CA SER A 126 1.07 -7.01 10.88
C SER A 126 0.92 -7.99 9.70
N TYR A 127 -0.26 -8.04 9.09
CA TYR A 127 -0.52 -8.88 7.92
C TYR A 127 0.39 -8.54 6.73
N ILE A 128 0.60 -7.26 6.42
CA ILE A 128 1.49 -6.88 5.32
C ILE A 128 2.94 -7.34 5.57
N HIS A 129 3.40 -7.29 6.82
CA HIS A 129 4.72 -7.82 7.18
C HIS A 129 4.77 -9.35 7.08
N GLU A 130 3.72 -10.07 7.49
CA GLU A 130 3.60 -11.51 7.30
C GLU A 130 3.59 -11.87 5.80
N LEU A 131 2.81 -11.16 4.99
CA LEU A 131 2.77 -11.37 3.55
C LEU A 131 4.14 -11.12 2.90
N ARG A 132 4.87 -10.08 3.33
CA ARG A 132 6.24 -9.83 2.88
C ARG A 132 7.15 -11.04 3.15
N GLU A 133 7.11 -11.61 4.35
CA GLU A 133 7.90 -12.80 4.69
C GLU A 133 7.52 -14.00 3.80
N LEU A 134 6.23 -14.19 3.59
CA LEU A 134 5.70 -15.25 2.74
C LEU A 134 6.19 -15.13 1.29
N VAL A 135 6.04 -13.96 0.67
CA VAL A 135 6.41 -13.78 -0.74
C VAL A 135 7.93 -13.82 -0.96
N VAL A 136 8.72 -13.33 0.01
CA VAL A 136 10.19 -13.45 -0.04
C VAL A 136 10.62 -14.90 0.08
N LYS A 137 9.91 -15.72 0.84
CA LYS A 137 10.22 -17.14 1.00
C LYS A 137 9.79 -17.98 -0.21
N GLU A 138 8.58 -17.78 -0.70
CA GLU A 138 7.93 -18.70 -1.64
C GLU A 138 8.00 -18.23 -3.12
N LEU A 139 8.31 -16.96 -3.38
CA LEU A 139 8.36 -16.37 -4.72
C LEU A 139 9.76 -15.80 -5.01
N PRO A 140 10.09 -15.49 -6.28
CA PRO A 140 11.42 -14.96 -6.64
C PRO A 140 11.63 -13.49 -6.24
N VAL A 141 11.18 -13.11 -5.05
CA VAL A 141 11.25 -11.75 -4.51
C VAL A 141 12.58 -11.52 -3.80
N ASP A 142 13.28 -10.43 -4.15
CA ASP A 142 14.43 -9.95 -3.40
C ASP A 142 13.97 -9.14 -2.18
N GLY A 143 14.08 -9.74 -1.00
CA GLY A 143 13.68 -9.10 0.25
C GLY A 143 14.49 -7.88 0.67
N ALA A 144 15.64 -7.63 0.01
CA ALA A 144 16.46 -6.44 0.23
C ALA A 144 16.09 -5.27 -0.70
N ARG A 145 15.27 -5.50 -1.73
CA ARG A 145 14.87 -4.49 -2.73
C ARG A 145 13.35 -4.40 -2.82
N LEU A 146 12.72 -3.89 -1.75
CA LEU A 146 11.28 -3.72 -1.64
C LEU A 146 10.89 -2.25 -1.67
N GLY A 147 9.85 -1.93 -2.43
CA GLY A 147 9.15 -0.66 -2.41
C GLY A 147 7.69 -0.85 -2.01
N ILE A 148 7.06 0.24 -1.60
CA ILE A 148 5.65 0.24 -1.24
C ILE A 148 4.97 1.48 -1.78
N PHE A 149 3.77 1.33 -2.32
CA PHE A 149 2.96 2.44 -2.76
C PHE A 149 1.47 2.12 -2.61
N GLY A 150 0.62 3.12 -2.76
CA GLY A 150 -0.81 2.88 -2.60
C GLY A 150 -1.66 4.07 -2.96
N HIS A 151 -2.97 3.87 -2.91
CA HIS A 151 -3.97 4.88 -3.22
C HIS A 151 -4.91 5.12 -2.04
N SER A 152 -5.21 6.39 -1.73
CA SER A 152 -6.23 6.76 -0.73
C SER A 152 -5.90 6.18 0.67
N MET A 153 -6.77 5.32 1.21
CA MET A 153 -6.50 4.51 2.41
C MET A 153 -5.20 3.70 2.27
N GLY A 154 -4.94 3.14 1.08
CA GLY A 154 -3.69 2.40 0.82
C GLY A 154 -2.48 3.32 0.70
N GLY A 155 -2.66 4.57 0.23
CA GLY A 155 -1.62 5.58 0.26
C GLY A 155 -1.21 5.95 1.68
N HIS A 156 -2.21 6.10 2.58
CA HIS A 156 -2.00 6.20 4.01
C HIS A 156 -1.17 5.02 4.56
N GLY A 157 -1.60 3.80 4.24
CA GLY A 157 -0.90 2.59 4.67
C GLY A 157 0.55 2.52 4.17
N ALA A 158 0.79 2.86 2.90
CA ALA A 158 2.12 2.85 2.31
C ALA A 158 3.07 3.86 2.98
N LEU A 159 2.61 5.09 3.19
CA LEU A 159 3.38 6.11 3.90
C LEU A 159 3.68 5.70 5.34
N THR A 160 2.67 5.24 6.07
CA THR A 160 2.81 4.80 7.46
C THR A 160 3.81 3.65 7.59
N MET A 161 3.72 2.62 6.74
CA MET A 161 4.62 1.47 6.77
C MET A 161 6.05 1.83 6.43
N ALA A 162 6.27 2.65 5.40
CA ALA A 162 7.61 3.06 5.02
C ALA A 162 8.28 3.91 6.11
N LEU A 163 7.55 4.84 6.72
CA LEU A 163 8.07 5.69 7.79
C LEU A 163 8.40 4.91 9.07
N LYS A 164 7.60 3.90 9.40
CA LYS A 164 7.86 3.03 10.56
C LYS A 164 8.95 1.98 10.31
N ARG A 165 9.11 1.56 9.04
CA ARG A 165 10.05 0.50 8.66
C ARG A 165 10.89 0.88 7.43
N PRO A 166 11.71 1.94 7.54
CA PRO A 166 12.61 2.36 6.45
C PRO A 166 13.72 1.32 6.17
N ASP A 167 13.93 0.39 7.10
CA ASP A 167 14.80 -0.78 6.95
C ASP A 167 14.21 -1.84 6.01
N VAL A 168 12.89 -1.86 5.82
CA VAL A 168 12.17 -2.83 5.00
C VAL A 168 11.87 -2.27 3.60
N PHE A 169 11.30 -1.08 3.53
CA PHE A 169 10.90 -0.47 2.27
C PHE A 169 11.87 0.64 1.87
N ARG A 170 12.58 0.46 0.76
CA ARG A 170 13.58 1.41 0.25
C ARG A 170 12.99 2.57 -0.53
N SER A 171 11.77 2.44 -1.02
CA SER A 171 11.08 3.48 -1.77
C SER A 171 9.61 3.51 -1.42
N VAL A 172 9.03 4.71 -1.39
CA VAL A 172 7.61 4.92 -1.09
C VAL A 172 7.01 5.99 -1.99
N SER A 173 5.79 5.73 -2.47
CA SER A 173 5.00 6.73 -3.18
C SER A 173 3.50 6.55 -2.90
N ALA A 174 2.70 7.56 -3.24
CA ALA A 174 1.25 7.47 -3.01
C ALA A 174 0.43 8.27 -4.04
N PHE A 175 -0.74 7.76 -4.36
CA PHE A 175 -1.80 8.46 -5.09
C PHE A 175 -2.86 8.93 -4.11
N ALA A 176 -3.13 10.24 -4.08
CA ALA A 176 -4.20 10.84 -3.30
C ALA A 176 -4.35 10.24 -1.88
N PRO A 177 -3.28 10.16 -1.06
CA PRO A 177 -3.31 9.49 0.22
C PRO A 177 -4.21 10.19 1.24
N ILE A 178 -4.83 9.45 2.17
CA ILE A 178 -5.33 10.02 3.42
C ILE A 178 -4.11 10.36 4.27
N ALA A 179 -3.56 11.57 4.09
CA ALA A 179 -2.24 11.92 4.60
C ALA A 179 -2.21 12.30 6.09
N ALA A 180 -3.36 12.69 6.64
CA ALA A 180 -3.53 13.04 8.05
C ALA A 180 -4.84 12.47 8.61
N PRO A 181 -4.95 11.14 8.79
CA PRO A 181 -6.19 10.49 9.21
C PRO A 181 -6.70 10.97 10.57
N SER A 182 -5.84 11.44 11.46
CA SER A 182 -6.25 12.02 12.75
C SER A 182 -7.05 13.34 12.60
N LYS A 183 -7.12 13.92 11.40
CA LYS A 183 -7.82 15.18 11.10
C LYS A 183 -9.08 14.99 10.27
N CYS A 184 -9.30 13.83 9.68
CA CYS A 184 -10.39 13.62 8.73
C CYS A 184 -11.49 12.68 9.24
N PRO A 185 -12.74 12.82 8.76
CA PRO A 185 -13.86 11.98 9.16
C PRO A 185 -13.61 10.49 9.00
N TRP A 186 -13.05 10.04 7.88
CA TRP A 186 -12.73 8.61 7.68
C TRP A 186 -11.72 8.09 8.71
N GLY A 187 -10.67 8.87 8.96
CA GLY A 187 -9.67 8.49 9.95
C GLY A 187 -10.24 8.49 11.36
N HIS A 188 -11.05 9.48 11.74
CA HIS A 188 -11.74 9.49 13.03
C HIS A 188 -12.60 8.25 13.22
N LYS A 189 -13.43 7.88 12.23
CA LYS A 189 -14.27 6.70 12.28
C LYS A 189 -13.45 5.42 12.43
N ALA A 190 -12.43 5.24 11.59
CA ALA A 190 -11.59 4.06 11.60
C ALA A 190 -10.78 3.95 12.90
N PHE A 191 -10.14 5.03 13.33
CA PHE A 191 -9.27 5.01 14.49
C PHE A 191 -10.06 4.87 15.79
N SER A 192 -11.18 5.57 15.96
CA SER A 192 -12.06 5.35 17.12
C SER A 192 -12.55 3.90 17.19
N GLY A 193 -12.97 3.33 16.05
CA GLY A 193 -13.48 1.96 16.01
C GLY A 193 -12.41 0.90 16.23
N TYR A 194 -11.22 1.06 15.62
CA TYR A 194 -10.18 0.05 15.69
C TYR A 194 -9.19 0.25 16.87
N LEU A 195 -8.87 1.50 17.22
CA LEU A 195 -7.85 1.83 18.22
C LEU A 195 -8.43 2.42 19.52
N GLY A 196 -9.72 2.78 19.52
CA GLY A 196 -10.34 3.50 20.62
C GLY A 196 -9.97 4.99 20.63
N ASP A 197 -10.13 5.66 21.76
CA ASP A 197 -9.98 7.11 21.87
C ASP A 197 -8.55 7.58 22.23
N ASP A 198 -7.60 6.65 22.34
CA ASP A 198 -6.22 6.97 22.65
C ASP A 198 -5.52 7.66 21.44
N ARG A 199 -5.32 8.95 21.54
CA ARG A 199 -4.66 9.76 20.50
C ARG A 199 -3.19 9.38 20.28
N ALA A 200 -2.53 8.82 21.29
CA ALA A 200 -1.16 8.33 21.12
C ALA A 200 -1.12 7.08 20.23
N ALA A 201 -2.11 6.20 20.34
CA ALA A 201 -2.28 5.07 19.42
C ALA A 201 -2.58 5.56 17.99
N TRP A 202 -3.39 6.61 17.81
CA TRP A 202 -3.67 7.20 16.51
C TRP A 202 -2.42 7.74 15.83
N ALA A 203 -1.56 8.44 16.60
CA ALA A 203 -0.32 9.03 16.09
C ALA A 203 0.61 7.96 15.48
N GLN A 204 0.53 6.72 15.94
CA GLN A 204 1.32 5.60 15.39
C GLN A 204 0.90 5.20 13.97
N TYR A 205 -0.24 5.66 13.51
CA TYR A 205 -0.78 5.36 12.18
C TYR A 205 -1.15 6.62 11.38
N ASP A 206 -0.69 7.80 11.80
CA ASP A 206 -0.87 9.05 11.05
C ASP A 206 0.45 9.45 10.38
N ALA A 207 0.49 9.40 9.04
CA ALA A 207 1.70 9.65 8.28
C ALA A 207 2.27 11.07 8.51
N SER A 208 1.41 12.08 8.69
CA SER A 208 1.86 13.45 8.97
C SER A 208 2.48 13.59 10.35
N LEU A 209 1.92 12.90 11.35
CA LEU A 209 2.49 12.88 12.71
C LEU A 209 3.79 12.08 12.77
N LEU A 210 3.83 10.90 12.10
CA LEU A 210 5.07 10.11 12.00
C LEU A 210 6.18 10.88 11.29
N MET A 211 5.85 11.62 10.23
CA MET A 211 6.81 12.45 9.52
C MET A 211 7.33 13.59 10.39
N ALA A 212 6.48 14.24 11.18
CA ALA A 212 6.88 15.31 12.07
C ALA A 212 7.88 14.85 13.16
N ASP A 213 7.78 13.58 13.58
CA ASP A 213 8.69 12.95 14.55
C ASP A 213 9.92 12.29 13.92
N LEU A 214 10.04 12.30 12.59
CA LEU A 214 11.10 11.60 11.87
C LEU A 214 12.47 12.21 12.21
N LYS A 215 13.42 11.37 12.62
CA LYS A 215 14.78 11.81 13.00
C LYS A 215 15.77 11.79 11.84
N THR A 216 15.52 10.93 10.87
CA THR A 216 16.39 10.78 9.70
C THR A 216 15.51 10.73 8.45
N PRO A 217 15.73 11.61 7.48
CA PRO A 217 14.93 11.60 6.24
C PRO A 217 14.95 10.23 5.56
N PHE A 218 13.84 9.88 4.96
CA PHE A 218 13.72 8.67 4.13
C PHE A 218 14.60 8.85 2.88
N PRO A 219 15.58 7.97 2.63
CA PRO A 219 16.69 8.28 1.71
C PRO A 219 16.26 8.51 0.26
N ALA A 220 15.28 7.75 -0.22
CA ALA A 220 14.83 7.78 -1.61
C ALA A 220 13.97 9.01 -1.97
N GLY A 221 13.62 9.85 -0.99
CA GLY A 221 12.55 10.83 -1.16
C GLY A 221 11.18 10.17 -1.22
N ILE A 222 10.14 10.97 -1.34
CA ILE A 222 8.74 10.52 -1.41
C ILE A 222 8.07 11.16 -2.61
N LEU A 223 7.33 10.36 -3.41
CA LEU A 223 6.52 10.86 -4.53
C LEU A 223 5.04 10.74 -4.18
N ILE A 224 4.30 11.84 -4.33
CA ILE A 224 2.84 11.86 -4.17
C ILE A 224 2.21 12.55 -5.37
N ASP A 225 1.20 11.90 -5.95
CA ASP A 225 0.31 12.50 -6.94
C ASP A 225 -1.05 12.80 -6.34
N GLN A 226 -1.58 14.02 -6.58
CA GLN A 226 -2.87 14.49 -6.09
C GLN A 226 -3.69 15.13 -7.19
N GLY A 227 -4.89 14.60 -7.42
CA GLY A 227 -5.88 15.22 -8.31
C GLY A 227 -6.52 16.44 -7.66
N LEU A 228 -6.56 17.58 -8.37
CA LEU A 228 -7.22 18.79 -7.86
C LEU A 228 -8.75 18.79 -8.11
N GLY A 229 -9.27 17.89 -8.95
CA GLY A 229 -10.70 17.63 -9.12
C GLY A 229 -11.23 16.52 -8.19
N ASP A 230 -10.43 16.08 -7.24
CA ASP A 230 -10.79 15.04 -6.28
C ASP A 230 -11.78 15.58 -5.25
N LYS A 231 -12.99 14.99 -5.22
CA LYS A 231 -14.06 15.40 -4.29
C LYS A 231 -13.74 15.18 -2.81
N PHE A 232 -12.76 14.32 -2.52
CA PHE A 232 -12.35 13.99 -1.16
C PHE A 232 -11.18 14.86 -0.67
N LEU A 233 -10.56 15.65 -1.55
CA LEU A 233 -9.36 16.43 -1.26
C LEU A 233 -9.51 17.28 0.00
N ALA A 234 -10.58 18.08 0.06
CA ALA A 234 -10.76 19.07 1.11
C ALA A 234 -11.09 18.47 2.49
N GLU A 235 -11.81 17.35 2.53
CA GLU A 235 -12.36 16.82 3.79
C GLU A 235 -11.65 15.56 4.30
N GLN A 236 -10.97 14.82 3.41
CA GLN A 236 -10.47 13.51 3.76
C GLN A 236 -8.96 13.33 3.58
N LEU A 237 -8.30 14.05 2.66
CA LEU A 237 -6.96 13.69 2.23
C LEU A 237 -5.84 14.48 2.91
N TYR A 238 -5.99 15.78 3.05
CA TYR A 238 -5.05 16.68 3.75
C TYR A 238 -3.57 16.55 3.30
N PRO A 239 -3.24 16.58 2.00
CA PRO A 239 -1.86 16.47 1.54
C PRO A 239 -0.97 17.60 2.05
N GLU A 240 -1.53 18.76 2.34
CA GLU A 240 -0.83 19.95 2.87
C GLU A 240 -0.24 19.67 4.27
N ALA A 241 -0.93 18.86 5.09
CA ALA A 241 -0.43 18.48 6.41
C ALA A 241 0.84 17.64 6.31
N PHE A 242 0.88 16.72 5.36
CA PHE A 242 2.06 15.91 5.11
C PHE A 242 3.20 16.71 4.47
N GLU A 243 2.88 17.61 3.52
CA GLU A 243 3.85 18.52 2.90
C GLU A 243 4.53 19.41 3.94
N GLU A 244 3.78 19.97 4.90
CA GLU A 244 4.32 20.75 5.99
C GLU A 244 5.20 19.92 6.94
N ALA A 245 4.77 18.70 7.27
CA ALA A 245 5.56 17.79 8.09
C ALA A 245 6.89 17.41 7.38
N CYS A 246 6.86 17.14 6.09
CA CYS A 246 8.06 16.88 5.29
C CYS A 246 9.01 18.08 5.28
N ARG A 247 8.47 19.29 5.11
CA ARG A 247 9.28 20.52 5.15
C ARG A 247 9.98 20.68 6.49
N SER A 248 9.25 20.48 7.59
CA SER A 248 9.78 20.60 8.95
C SER A 248 10.84 19.54 9.28
N ALA A 249 10.69 18.33 8.73
CA ALA A 249 11.64 17.22 8.88
C ALA A 249 12.80 17.26 7.87
N ALA A 250 12.86 18.26 6.98
CA ALA A 250 13.79 18.31 5.84
C ALA A 250 13.73 17.06 4.95
N GLN A 251 12.54 16.43 4.85
CA GLN A 251 12.28 15.25 4.01
C GLN A 251 12.06 15.68 2.56
N PRO A 252 12.85 15.18 1.59
CA PRO A 252 12.56 15.40 0.18
C PRO A 252 11.19 14.83 -0.21
N LEU A 253 10.31 15.69 -0.70
CA LEU A 253 8.96 15.35 -1.17
C LEU A 253 8.74 15.94 -2.55
N GLU A 254 8.32 15.11 -3.49
CA GLU A 254 7.75 15.51 -4.76
C GLU A 254 6.22 15.32 -4.69
N LEU A 255 5.49 16.41 -4.37
CA LEU A 255 4.02 16.43 -4.37
C LEU A 255 3.53 17.11 -5.65
N ARG A 256 3.03 16.31 -6.60
CA ARG A 256 2.53 16.77 -7.89
C ARG A 256 1.01 16.94 -7.82
N ARG A 257 0.54 18.12 -8.19
CA ARG A 257 -0.89 18.47 -8.19
C ARG A 257 -1.40 18.56 -9.63
N HIS A 258 -2.42 17.76 -9.96
CA HIS A 258 -2.92 17.60 -11.32
C HIS A 258 -4.31 18.20 -11.48
N ALA A 259 -4.41 19.30 -12.24
CA ALA A 259 -5.69 19.95 -12.52
C ALA A 259 -6.67 18.97 -13.21
N ARG A 260 -7.95 19.00 -12.78
CA ARG A 260 -9.06 18.22 -13.34
C ARG A 260 -9.07 16.72 -13.03
N TYR A 261 -8.00 16.13 -12.56
CA TYR A 261 -8.00 14.72 -12.16
C TYR A 261 -8.77 14.50 -10.86
N ASP A 262 -9.52 13.42 -10.83
CA ASP A 262 -10.36 12.98 -9.71
C ASP A 262 -9.64 11.96 -8.79
N HIS A 263 -10.40 11.18 -8.01
CA HIS A 263 -9.90 10.15 -7.09
C HIS A 263 -9.83 8.76 -7.72
N GLY A 264 -10.18 8.62 -9.00
CA GLY A 264 -10.45 7.32 -9.61
C GLY A 264 -9.25 6.68 -10.29
N TYR A 265 -9.49 5.48 -10.85
CA TYR A 265 -8.44 4.74 -11.55
C TYR A 265 -8.01 5.34 -12.88
N TYR A 266 -8.77 6.27 -13.48
CA TYR A 266 -8.30 7.05 -14.64
C TYR A 266 -7.13 7.97 -14.25
N PHE A 267 -7.19 8.57 -13.07
CA PHE A 267 -6.06 9.32 -12.51
C PHE A 267 -4.87 8.40 -12.23
N ILE A 268 -5.09 7.31 -11.49
CA ILE A 268 -4.03 6.36 -11.11
C ILE A 268 -3.34 5.81 -12.35
N SER A 269 -4.08 5.32 -13.34
CA SER A 269 -3.52 4.71 -14.56
C SER A 269 -2.75 5.71 -15.43
N THR A 270 -3.13 7.00 -15.40
CA THR A 270 -2.42 8.05 -16.14
C THR A 270 -0.99 8.24 -15.65
N PHE A 271 -0.77 8.20 -14.33
CA PHE A 271 0.54 8.47 -13.72
C PHE A 271 1.24 7.20 -13.19
N MET A 272 0.67 6.03 -13.45
CA MET A 272 1.21 4.76 -12.96
C MET A 272 2.64 4.50 -13.43
N GLU A 273 2.95 4.81 -14.68
CA GLU A 273 4.29 4.64 -15.23
C GLU A 273 5.34 5.45 -14.44
N ASP A 274 5.03 6.69 -14.06
CA ASP A 274 5.94 7.54 -13.30
C ASP A 274 6.27 6.94 -11.94
N HIS A 275 5.26 6.40 -11.24
CA HIS A 275 5.46 5.72 -9.96
C HIS A 275 6.30 4.45 -10.10
N ILE A 276 5.99 3.58 -11.07
CA ILE A 276 6.78 2.37 -11.32
C ILE A 276 8.24 2.74 -11.63
N ARG A 277 8.48 3.74 -12.49
CA ARG A 277 9.83 4.20 -12.82
C ARG A 277 10.55 4.87 -11.63
N PHE A 278 9.83 5.61 -10.78
CA PHE A 278 10.38 6.14 -9.53
C PHE A 278 10.89 5.01 -8.64
N HIS A 279 10.10 3.99 -8.42
CA HIS A 279 10.49 2.83 -7.63
C HIS A 279 11.65 2.05 -8.28
N ALA A 280 11.60 1.82 -9.59
CA ALA A 280 12.65 1.12 -10.31
C ALA A 280 14.03 1.76 -10.10
N ARG A 281 14.11 3.10 -10.21
CA ARG A 281 15.36 3.84 -9.97
C ARG A 281 15.89 3.66 -8.56
N ASN A 282 15.00 3.70 -7.56
CA ASN A 282 15.38 3.61 -6.15
C ASN A 282 15.68 2.17 -5.68
N LEU A 283 15.22 1.17 -6.43
CA LEU A 283 15.47 -0.25 -6.15
C LEU A 283 16.59 -0.85 -7.01
N ALA A 284 17.05 -0.15 -8.05
CA ALA A 284 18.15 -0.60 -8.90
C ALA A 284 19.51 -0.51 -8.19
N THR A 285 19.68 0.38 -7.23
CA THR A 285 20.93 0.60 -6.49
C THR A 285 21.02 -0.34 -5.28
N VAL A 286 22.03 -1.17 -5.27
CA VAL A 286 22.45 -1.98 -4.11
C VAL A 286 23.58 -1.24 -3.41
#